data_fdaeaaa6d754ff7970fd04a0a68b47b8
#
_entry.id   fdaeaaa6d754ff7970fd04a0a68b47b8
#
_cell.length_a   1.000
_cell.length_b   1.000
_cell.length_c   1.000
_cell.angle_alpha   90.00
_cell.angle_beta   90.00
_cell.angle_gamma   90.00
#
_symmetry.space_group_name_H-M   'P 1'
#
loop_
_entity.id
_entity.type
_entity.pdbx_description
1 polymer ?
#
loop_
_entity_poly.entity_id
_entity_poly.type
_entity_poly.pdbx_seq_one_letter_code
_entity_poly.pdbx_strand_id
1 'polypeptide(L)'
;MTTLRRTFLFSTICLILFASFVTAQSRRNARGNDVDGTILNVTVSRTDKKTAPIKIEDLFLYENGIEQKIKNLVFDPSPSKIVILVDNSQTLPTSVEALKAAVMEFAYEIFDGDQLFVLAYDEKAEIIQEWTDDAKKMEKSLTTFRKKGNPFLFDAMHSSIKEVLLPLMPGTRKTAVVVIGDGLDRGSKMPFDKVLSELQNENITVYSLQIPDRTGGAYRRDQPKASAVVTQLAEETGGKVFPFEEAQTAAKSICDELRKNRYLLSYMPVNTSTYDARKVFLLGNEGIAVRTKTAHPPNVK
;
A
#
# COMPACT_ATOMS: atom_id res chain seq x y z
N MET A 1 -68.43 -9.63 6.79
CA MET A 1 -67.53 -8.60 6.20
C MET A 1 -66.18 -8.46 6.89
N THR A 2 -65.76 -9.34 7.77
CA THR A 2 -64.50 -9.21 8.58
C THR A 2 -63.36 -10.10 8.11
N THR A 3 -63.58 -11.09 7.31
CA THR A 3 -62.56 -12.02 6.82
C THR A 3 -61.81 -11.51 5.55
N LEU A 4 -62.48 -10.70 4.74
CA LEU A 4 -61.90 -10.19 3.49
C LEU A 4 -60.88 -9.05 3.73
N ARG A 5 -60.99 -8.32 4.86
CA ARG A 5 -60.04 -7.28 5.24
C ARG A 5 -58.72 -7.82 5.81
N ARG A 6 -58.73 -8.99 6.43
CA ARG A 6 -57.51 -9.60 7.01
C ARG A 6 -56.60 -10.22 5.95
N THR A 7 -57.17 -10.79 4.91
CA THR A 7 -56.40 -11.36 3.79
C THR A 7 -55.73 -10.29 2.94
N PHE A 8 -56.34 -9.12 2.80
CA PHE A 8 -55.69 -7.99 2.05
C PHE A 8 -54.52 -7.37 2.81
N LEU A 9 -54.60 -7.29 4.17
CA LEU A 9 -53.51 -6.75 4.97
C LEU A 9 -52.29 -7.68 4.98
N PHE A 10 -52.49 -8.98 5.00
CA PHE A 10 -51.39 -9.98 4.99
C PHE A 10 -50.69 -10.02 3.63
N SER A 11 -51.40 -9.85 2.54
CA SER A 11 -50.88 -9.83 1.18
C SER A 11 -50.03 -8.59 0.94
N THR A 12 -50.40 -7.42 1.50
CA THR A 12 -49.64 -6.16 1.36
C THR A 12 -48.35 -6.17 2.22
N ILE A 13 -48.36 -6.79 3.40
CA ILE A 13 -47.19 -6.91 4.24
C ILE A 13 -46.15 -7.89 3.65
N CYS A 14 -46.59 -8.99 3.03
CA CYS A 14 -45.69 -9.90 2.32
C CYS A 14 -45.04 -9.26 1.08
N LEU A 15 -45.76 -8.36 0.36
CA LEU A 15 -45.22 -7.64 -0.82
C LEU A 15 -44.14 -6.60 -0.42
N ILE A 16 -44.30 -5.96 0.75
CA ILE A 16 -43.30 -4.97 1.25
C ILE A 16 -42.05 -5.67 1.79
N LEU A 17 -42.14 -6.88 2.33
CA LEU A 17 -41.00 -7.66 2.79
C LEU A 17 -40.15 -8.24 1.64
N PHE A 18 -40.72 -8.46 0.46
CA PHE A 18 -39.98 -8.92 -0.73
C PHE A 18 -39.24 -7.81 -1.47
N ALA A 19 -39.64 -6.55 -1.31
CA ALA A 19 -38.99 -5.41 -1.97
C ALA A 19 -37.66 -5.00 -1.30
N SER A 20 -37.38 -5.48 -0.07
CA SER A 20 -36.19 -5.12 0.68
C SER A 20 -34.94 -6.00 0.39
N PHE A 21 -35.09 -7.07 -0.41
CA PHE A 21 -34.00 -8.01 -0.69
C PHE A 21 -33.27 -7.81 -2.01
N VAL A 22 -33.65 -6.83 -2.84
CA VAL A 22 -33.09 -6.65 -4.18
C VAL A 22 -31.93 -5.62 -4.25
N THR A 23 -31.59 -4.91 -3.17
CA THR A 23 -30.55 -3.87 -3.22
C THR A 23 -29.18 -4.30 -2.66
N ALA A 24 -29.01 -5.57 -2.26
CA ALA A 24 -27.73 -6.02 -1.63
C ALA A 24 -26.75 -6.72 -2.59
N GLN A 25 -27.05 -6.91 -3.87
CA GLN A 25 -26.18 -7.69 -4.77
C GLN A 25 -25.39 -6.89 -5.81
N SER A 26 -25.45 -5.57 -5.80
CA SER A 26 -24.77 -4.76 -6.84
C SER A 26 -23.41 -4.18 -6.44
N ARG A 27 -22.83 -4.55 -5.30
CA ARG A 27 -21.54 -3.97 -4.85
C ARG A 27 -20.32 -4.87 -4.94
N ARG A 28 -20.44 -6.09 -5.49
CA ARG A 28 -19.30 -7.04 -5.57
C ARG A 28 -18.55 -7.07 -6.90
N ASN A 29 -18.97 -6.36 -7.93
CA ASN A 29 -18.35 -6.40 -9.25
C ASN A 29 -17.56 -5.14 -9.65
N ALA A 30 -17.21 -4.25 -8.72
CA ALA A 30 -16.31 -3.12 -9.02
C ALA A 30 -14.81 -3.49 -9.03
N ARG A 31 -14.46 -4.76 -9.11
CA ARG A 31 -13.11 -5.29 -9.36
C ARG A 31 -12.95 -5.83 -10.79
N GLY A 32 -13.76 -5.39 -11.69
CA GLY A 32 -13.68 -5.79 -13.09
C GLY A 32 -13.31 -4.62 -13.94
N ASN A 33 -12.29 -4.79 -14.79
CA ASN A 33 -12.04 -4.09 -16.04
C ASN A 33 -12.87 -2.82 -16.21
N ASP A 34 -12.43 -1.72 -15.60
CA ASP A 34 -13.05 -0.44 -15.86
C ASP A 34 -12.90 -0.14 -17.36
N VAL A 35 -14.04 -0.09 -18.04
CA VAL A 35 -14.15 0.39 -19.41
C VAL A 35 -13.56 1.81 -19.54
N ASP A 36 -13.33 2.46 -18.40
CA ASP A 36 -12.82 3.83 -18.29
C ASP A 36 -11.28 3.95 -18.20
N GLY A 37 -10.53 2.85 -18.18
CA GLY A 37 -9.07 2.85 -18.20
C GLY A 37 -8.39 2.37 -16.92
N THR A 38 -7.07 2.34 -16.94
CA THR A 38 -6.22 1.95 -15.82
C THR A 38 -5.81 3.19 -15.02
N ILE A 39 -5.84 3.09 -13.69
CA ILE A 39 -5.36 4.14 -12.78
C ILE A 39 -4.06 3.71 -12.12
N LEU A 40 -3.07 4.59 -12.16
CA LEU A 40 -1.79 4.45 -11.46
C LEU A 40 -1.70 5.49 -10.33
N ASN A 41 -1.25 5.06 -9.17
CA ASN A 41 -0.73 5.97 -8.16
C ASN A 41 0.69 6.38 -8.59
N VAL A 42 0.91 7.66 -8.78
CA VAL A 42 2.21 8.18 -9.18
C VAL A 42 2.69 9.24 -8.20
N THR A 43 3.99 9.23 -7.93
CA THR A 43 4.65 10.32 -7.24
C THR A 43 5.33 11.19 -8.29
N VAL A 44 5.03 12.48 -8.28
CA VAL A 44 5.63 13.44 -9.22
C VAL A 44 6.12 14.66 -8.46
N SER A 45 7.38 15.01 -8.65
CA SER A 45 7.98 16.18 -7.99
C SER A 45 8.93 16.92 -8.92
N ARG A 46 9.09 18.24 -8.70
CA ARG A 46 10.10 19.04 -9.41
C ARG A 46 11.43 18.98 -8.70
N THR A 47 12.49 18.85 -9.48
CA THR A 47 13.89 18.92 -9.03
C THR A 47 14.58 20.22 -9.48
N ASP A 48 13.93 20.98 -10.39
CA ASP A 48 14.48 22.18 -11.06
C ASP A 48 14.15 23.52 -10.38
N LYS A 49 13.61 23.50 -9.15
CA LYS A 49 13.19 24.70 -8.39
C LYS A 49 12.11 25.57 -9.05
N LYS A 50 11.55 25.19 -10.19
CA LYS A 50 10.43 25.90 -10.82
C LYS A 50 9.16 25.70 -10.03
N THR A 51 8.29 26.72 -10.01
CA THR A 51 6.98 26.67 -9.32
C THR A 51 5.82 26.31 -10.26
N ALA A 52 6.10 26.17 -11.58
CA ALA A 52 5.07 25.84 -12.55
C ALA A 52 4.40 24.50 -12.24
N PRO A 53 3.07 24.37 -12.38
CA PRO A 53 2.38 23.11 -12.17
C PRO A 53 2.87 22.05 -13.17
N ILE A 54 2.88 20.81 -12.72
CA ILE A 54 3.22 19.65 -13.57
C ILE A 54 2.00 19.34 -14.43
N LYS A 55 2.22 19.14 -15.72
CA LYS A 55 1.17 18.87 -16.71
C LYS A 55 1.32 17.46 -17.29
N ILE A 56 0.29 17.01 -18.01
CA ILE A 56 0.29 15.69 -18.67
C ILE A 56 1.43 15.63 -19.72
N GLU A 57 1.66 16.73 -20.42
CA GLU A 57 2.70 16.84 -21.47
C GLU A 57 4.12 16.73 -20.93
N ASP A 58 4.28 16.83 -19.62
CA ASP A 58 5.57 16.66 -18.95
C ASP A 58 5.90 15.17 -18.66
N LEU A 59 4.97 14.25 -18.93
CA LEU A 59 5.06 12.84 -18.55
C LEU A 59 4.90 11.93 -19.77
N PHE A 60 5.69 10.84 -19.82
CA PHE A 60 5.64 9.81 -20.83
C PHE A 60 5.46 8.45 -20.16
N LEU A 61 4.38 7.76 -20.51
CA LEU A 61 4.03 6.45 -19.98
C LEU A 61 4.25 5.37 -21.03
N TYR A 62 4.94 4.31 -20.66
CA TYR A 62 5.14 3.13 -21.51
C TYR A 62 4.62 1.88 -20.80
N GLU A 63 3.99 1.01 -21.57
CA GLU A 63 3.57 -0.31 -21.12
C GLU A 63 4.10 -1.37 -22.09
N ASN A 64 4.96 -2.29 -21.61
CA ASN A 64 5.71 -3.24 -22.43
C ASN A 64 6.48 -2.57 -23.61
N GLY A 65 7.01 -1.37 -23.37
CA GLY A 65 7.75 -0.60 -24.38
C GLY A 65 6.88 0.17 -25.38
N ILE A 66 5.54 0.07 -25.28
CA ILE A 66 4.60 0.82 -26.12
C ILE A 66 4.13 2.05 -25.37
N GLU A 67 4.28 3.21 -25.99
CA GLU A 67 3.80 4.49 -25.41
C GLU A 67 2.28 4.48 -25.24
N GLN A 68 1.83 4.94 -24.07
CA GLN A 68 0.44 5.01 -23.69
C GLN A 68 -0.01 6.46 -23.60
N LYS A 69 -1.18 6.75 -24.15
CA LYS A 69 -1.76 8.09 -24.04
C LYS A 69 -2.33 8.32 -22.65
N ILE A 70 -1.70 9.21 -21.87
CA ILE A 70 -2.22 9.65 -20.58
C ILE A 70 -3.52 10.44 -20.82
N LYS A 71 -4.58 10.09 -20.12
CA LYS A 71 -5.87 10.78 -20.19
C LYS A 71 -5.99 11.88 -19.15
N ASN A 72 -5.64 11.56 -17.90
CA ASN A 72 -5.74 12.51 -16.79
C ASN A 72 -4.53 12.37 -15.86
N LEU A 73 -4.15 13.48 -15.26
CA LEU A 73 -3.22 13.58 -14.15
C LEU A 73 -3.86 14.48 -13.10
N VAL A 74 -4.27 13.92 -11.97
CA VAL A 74 -5.01 14.65 -10.94
C VAL A 74 -4.26 14.53 -9.62
N PHE A 75 -3.97 15.67 -8.98
CA PHE A 75 -3.42 15.68 -7.63
C PHE A 75 -4.40 15.00 -6.66
N ASP A 76 -3.88 14.15 -5.78
CA ASP A 76 -4.67 13.46 -4.78
C ASP A 76 -4.56 14.17 -3.42
N PRO A 77 -5.57 14.97 -3.02
CA PRO A 77 -5.57 15.67 -1.73
C PRO A 77 -6.01 14.79 -0.56
N SER A 78 -6.44 13.55 -0.80
CA SER A 78 -6.99 12.68 0.25
C SER A 78 -5.97 12.40 1.36
N PRO A 79 -6.44 12.14 2.59
CA PRO A 79 -5.56 11.70 3.67
C PRO A 79 -4.92 10.34 3.37
N SER A 80 -3.75 10.13 3.93
CA SER A 80 -2.98 8.89 3.76
C SER A 80 -3.31 7.89 4.86
N LYS A 81 -3.33 6.60 4.50
CA LYS A 81 -3.37 5.47 5.43
C LYS A 81 -2.04 4.73 5.33
N ILE A 82 -1.25 4.81 6.38
CA ILE A 82 0.12 4.27 6.41
C ILE A 82 0.18 3.14 7.43
N VAL A 83 0.50 1.94 6.96
CA VAL A 83 0.83 0.80 7.82
C VAL A 83 2.34 0.80 8.06
N ILE A 84 2.76 0.85 9.32
CA ILE A 84 4.16 0.63 9.71
C ILE A 84 4.29 -0.83 10.10
N LEU A 85 5.08 -1.58 9.35
CA LEU A 85 5.35 -2.99 9.54
C LEU A 85 6.76 -3.15 10.12
N VAL A 86 6.85 -3.47 11.42
CA VAL A 86 8.10 -3.47 12.17
C VAL A 86 8.57 -4.89 12.44
N ASP A 87 9.79 -5.19 12.03
CA ASP A 87 10.46 -6.44 12.39
C ASP A 87 10.77 -6.45 13.89
N ASN A 88 10.08 -7.30 14.65
CA ASN A 88 10.35 -7.52 16.06
C ASN A 88 11.03 -8.87 16.34
N SER A 89 11.62 -9.49 15.33
CA SER A 89 12.32 -10.75 15.47
C SER A 89 13.58 -10.63 16.35
N GLN A 90 13.96 -11.74 17.00
CA GLN A 90 15.18 -11.79 17.80
C GLN A 90 16.45 -11.67 16.95
N THR A 91 16.34 -12.00 15.66
CA THR A 91 17.49 -11.99 14.73
C THR A 91 17.87 -10.59 14.25
N LEU A 92 16.97 -9.63 14.35
CA LEU A 92 17.22 -8.27 13.92
C LEU A 92 18.26 -7.57 14.81
N PRO A 93 19.37 -7.03 14.25
CA PRO A 93 20.48 -6.48 15.02
C PRO A 93 20.25 -5.03 15.47
N THR A 94 19.08 -4.74 16.09
CA THR A 94 18.78 -3.42 16.62
C THR A 94 17.99 -3.50 17.93
N SER A 95 17.97 -2.44 18.72
CA SER A 95 17.25 -2.42 20.00
C SER A 95 15.77 -2.13 19.84
N VAL A 96 14.97 -2.54 20.80
CA VAL A 96 13.54 -2.24 20.89
C VAL A 96 13.31 -0.72 20.95
N GLU A 97 14.15 -0.02 21.71
CA GLU A 97 14.06 1.43 21.88
C GLU A 97 14.29 2.18 20.58
N ALA A 98 15.27 1.73 19.76
CA ALA A 98 15.51 2.32 18.44
C ALA A 98 14.35 2.08 17.47
N LEU A 99 13.74 0.89 17.50
CA LEU A 99 12.55 0.60 16.68
C LEU A 99 11.36 1.47 17.10
N LYS A 100 11.12 1.62 18.41
CA LYS A 100 10.06 2.52 18.93
C LYS A 100 10.29 3.97 18.50
N ALA A 101 11.53 4.46 18.62
CA ALA A 101 11.89 5.80 18.20
C ALA A 101 11.62 6.01 16.71
N ALA A 102 12.01 5.07 15.84
CA ALA A 102 11.74 5.15 14.42
C ALA A 102 10.23 5.19 14.08
N VAL A 103 9.38 4.44 14.80
CA VAL A 103 7.92 4.52 14.65
C VAL A 103 7.38 5.87 15.08
N MET A 104 7.91 6.43 16.18
CA MET A 104 7.46 7.73 16.70
C MET A 104 7.79 8.89 15.75
N GLU A 105 8.87 8.82 14.96
CA GLU A 105 9.17 9.84 13.95
C GLU A 105 7.99 10.00 12.96
N PHE A 106 7.36 8.90 12.55
CA PHE A 106 6.16 8.97 11.70
C PHE A 106 4.97 9.61 12.43
N ALA A 107 4.78 9.30 13.71
CA ALA A 107 3.68 9.87 14.48
C ALA A 107 3.80 11.40 14.64
N TYR A 108 5.00 11.95 14.52
CA TYR A 108 5.24 13.39 14.57
C TYR A 108 5.17 14.08 13.19
N GLU A 109 5.32 13.33 12.09
CA GLU A 109 5.41 13.89 10.73
C GLU A 109 4.13 13.73 9.89
N ILE A 110 3.13 12.94 10.33
CA ILE A 110 1.85 12.85 9.63
C ILE A 110 1.09 14.17 9.64
N PHE A 111 0.32 14.41 8.58
CA PHE A 111 -0.53 15.58 8.43
C PHE A 111 -1.94 15.32 8.97
N ASP A 112 -2.69 16.41 9.22
CA ASP A 112 -4.08 16.33 9.65
C ASP A 112 -4.91 15.43 8.72
N GLY A 113 -5.60 14.46 9.33
CA GLY A 113 -6.42 13.46 8.64
C GLY A 113 -5.66 12.19 8.21
N ASP A 114 -4.31 12.21 8.13
CA ASP A 114 -3.53 10.99 7.93
C ASP A 114 -3.62 10.10 9.17
N GLN A 115 -3.49 8.78 8.98
CA GLN A 115 -3.48 7.85 10.10
C GLN A 115 -2.42 6.77 9.92
N LEU A 116 -1.86 6.36 11.05
CA LEU A 116 -0.91 5.26 11.17
C LEU A 116 -1.57 4.03 11.75
N PHE A 117 -1.15 2.87 11.28
CA PHE A 117 -1.43 1.56 11.86
C PHE A 117 -0.10 0.84 12.08
N VAL A 118 0.15 0.29 13.26
CA VAL A 118 1.42 -0.38 13.54
C VAL A 118 1.22 -1.87 13.75
N LEU A 119 1.88 -2.64 12.93
CA LEU A 119 2.04 -4.09 13.06
C LEU A 119 3.50 -4.41 13.41
N ALA A 120 3.70 -5.25 14.41
CA ALA A 120 4.96 -5.91 14.63
C ALA A 120 4.90 -7.33 14.04
N TYR A 121 6.00 -7.81 13.49
CA TYR A 121 6.03 -9.17 12.98
C TYR A 121 7.26 -9.96 13.45
N ASP A 122 6.99 -11.16 13.88
CA ASP A 122 7.91 -12.27 14.02
C ASP A 122 7.34 -13.47 13.22
N GLU A 123 7.06 -14.59 13.87
CA GLU A 123 6.35 -15.74 13.28
C GLU A 123 4.85 -15.45 13.06
N LYS A 124 4.35 -14.30 13.55
CA LYS A 124 2.98 -13.81 13.38
C LYS A 124 2.97 -12.29 13.31
N ALA A 125 2.02 -11.73 12.58
CA ALA A 125 1.73 -10.30 12.66
C ALA A 125 0.91 -10.02 13.94
N GLU A 126 1.35 -9.05 14.73
CA GLU A 126 0.69 -8.59 15.95
C GLU A 126 0.35 -7.11 15.84
N ILE A 127 -0.91 -6.76 16.11
CA ILE A 127 -1.34 -5.36 16.12
C ILE A 127 -0.78 -4.67 17.38
N ILE A 128 0.08 -3.69 17.17
CA ILE A 128 0.60 -2.84 18.25
C ILE A 128 -0.30 -1.64 18.44
N GLN A 129 -0.72 -1.02 17.34
CA GLN A 129 -1.63 0.13 17.35
C GLN A 129 -2.54 0.09 16.12
N GLU A 130 -3.85 0.12 16.37
CA GLU A 130 -4.85 0.35 15.31
C GLU A 130 -4.80 1.80 14.81
N TRP A 131 -5.53 2.11 13.73
CA TRP A 131 -5.55 3.42 13.10
C TRP A 131 -5.64 4.57 14.10
N THR A 132 -4.64 5.45 14.08
CA THR A 132 -4.57 6.63 14.93
C THR A 132 -3.74 7.75 14.27
N ASP A 133 -4.07 8.99 14.62
CA ASP A 133 -3.30 10.21 14.37
C ASP A 133 -2.73 10.80 15.67
N ASP A 134 -2.98 10.14 16.81
CA ASP A 134 -2.57 10.59 18.15
C ASP A 134 -1.21 10.01 18.53
N ALA A 135 -0.17 10.85 18.55
CA ALA A 135 1.19 10.46 18.93
C ALA A 135 1.28 9.94 20.39
N LYS A 136 0.47 10.46 21.32
CA LYS A 136 0.47 9.97 22.72
C LYS A 136 -0.11 8.56 22.81
N LYS A 137 -1.17 8.30 22.04
CA LYS A 137 -1.76 6.97 21.95
C LYS A 137 -0.76 5.98 21.32
N MET A 138 -0.04 6.41 20.30
CA MET A 138 1.03 5.63 19.67
C MET A 138 2.12 5.28 20.68
N GLU A 139 2.67 6.27 21.37
CA GLU A 139 3.72 6.08 22.38
C GLU A 139 3.31 5.08 23.46
N LYS A 140 2.08 5.20 23.98
CA LYS A 140 1.53 4.27 24.97
C LYS A 140 1.46 2.84 24.45
N SER A 141 1.01 2.63 23.23
CA SER A 141 0.89 1.29 22.62
C SER A 141 2.26 0.64 22.40
N LEU A 142 3.28 1.42 22.05
CA LEU A 142 4.64 0.94 21.88
C LEU A 142 5.29 0.41 23.17
N THR A 143 4.73 0.66 24.35
CA THR A 143 5.26 0.09 25.60
C THR A 143 5.19 -1.44 25.63
N THR A 144 4.30 -2.05 24.88
CA THR A 144 4.15 -3.51 24.78
C THR A 144 5.12 -4.16 23.79
N PHE A 145 5.79 -3.35 22.97
CA PHE A 145 6.66 -3.84 21.91
C PHE A 145 7.91 -4.55 22.49
N ARG A 146 8.20 -5.75 21.99
CA ARG A 146 9.34 -6.57 22.41
C ARG A 146 9.76 -7.50 21.29
N LYS A 147 11.04 -7.89 21.28
CA LYS A 147 11.60 -8.82 20.29
C LYS A 147 11.35 -10.27 20.69
N LYS A 148 10.96 -11.09 19.71
CA LYS A 148 10.74 -12.53 19.86
C LYS A 148 10.77 -13.23 18.48
N GLY A 149 10.93 -14.54 18.45
CA GLY A 149 10.74 -15.39 17.27
C GLY A 149 11.67 -15.11 16.08
N ASN A 150 11.26 -15.60 14.91
CA ASN A 150 11.90 -15.42 13.61
C ASN A 150 11.06 -14.51 12.70
N PRO A 151 11.65 -13.82 11.71
CA PRO A 151 10.89 -12.92 10.84
C PRO A 151 10.13 -13.71 9.76
N PHE A 152 8.81 -13.51 9.69
CA PHE A 152 7.92 -14.00 8.63
C PHE A 152 7.36 -12.77 7.89
N LEU A 153 8.25 -12.07 7.18
CA LEU A 153 7.95 -10.80 6.53
C LEU A 153 6.84 -10.91 5.48
N PHE A 154 6.87 -11.95 4.65
CA PHE A 154 5.92 -12.07 3.54
C PHE A 154 4.51 -12.41 4.03
N ASP A 155 4.37 -13.25 5.05
CA ASP A 155 3.08 -13.51 5.68
C ASP A 155 2.53 -12.26 6.37
N ALA A 156 3.37 -11.51 7.05
CA ALA A 156 3.00 -10.25 7.71
C ALA A 156 2.60 -9.16 6.69
N MET A 157 3.30 -9.05 5.57
CA MET A 157 2.94 -8.14 4.49
C MET A 157 1.60 -8.53 3.87
N HIS A 158 1.39 -9.82 3.61
CA HIS A 158 0.10 -10.34 3.12
C HIS A 158 -1.06 -10.01 4.07
N SER A 159 -0.89 -10.22 5.39
CA SER A 159 -1.89 -9.83 6.40
C SER A 159 -2.13 -8.32 6.39
N SER A 160 -1.07 -7.50 6.30
CA SER A 160 -1.20 -6.04 6.18
C SER A 160 -2.08 -5.63 4.98
N ILE A 161 -1.91 -6.29 3.85
CA ILE A 161 -2.70 -6.03 2.65
C ILE A 161 -4.15 -6.49 2.87
N LYS A 162 -4.36 -7.76 3.24
CA LYS A 162 -5.68 -8.40 3.24
C LYS A 162 -6.58 -7.98 4.40
N GLU A 163 -6.00 -7.83 5.58
CA GLU A 163 -6.77 -7.62 6.81
C GLU A 163 -6.84 -6.15 7.22
N VAL A 164 -5.83 -5.34 6.84
CA VAL A 164 -5.75 -3.94 7.27
C VAL A 164 -6.09 -2.96 6.14
N LEU A 165 -5.49 -3.10 4.94
CA LEU A 165 -5.64 -2.13 3.88
C LEU A 165 -6.83 -2.40 2.96
N LEU A 166 -7.04 -3.64 2.52
CA LEU A 166 -8.14 -3.97 1.61
C LEU A 166 -9.54 -3.67 2.16
N PRO A 167 -9.84 -3.83 3.46
CA PRO A 167 -11.14 -3.43 4.01
C PRO A 167 -11.46 -1.95 3.85
N LEU A 168 -10.44 -1.08 3.68
CA LEU A 168 -10.62 0.37 3.46
C LEU A 168 -10.90 0.73 2.00
N MET A 169 -10.59 -0.18 1.07
CA MET A 169 -10.76 0.05 -0.37
C MET A 169 -12.18 -0.30 -0.83
N PRO A 170 -12.73 0.41 -1.84
CA PRO A 170 -12.11 1.43 -2.67
C PRO A 170 -12.16 2.85 -2.10
N GLY A 171 -12.66 3.06 -0.89
CA GLY A 171 -12.84 4.38 -0.29
C GLY A 171 -11.52 5.13 -0.05
N THR A 172 -10.44 4.40 0.25
CA THR A 172 -9.10 4.95 0.49
C THR A 172 -8.14 4.49 -0.59
N ARG A 173 -7.62 5.43 -1.38
CA ARG A 173 -6.67 5.13 -2.47
C ARG A 173 -5.23 5.46 -2.12
N LYS A 174 -5.00 6.39 -1.20
CA LYS A 174 -3.67 6.80 -0.77
C LYS A 174 -3.19 5.91 0.40
N THR A 175 -2.68 4.74 0.04
CA THR A 175 -2.21 3.73 0.97
C THR A 175 -0.71 3.49 0.81
N ALA A 176 -0.03 3.31 1.92
CA ALA A 176 1.39 2.98 1.95
C ALA A 176 1.70 1.97 3.06
N VAL A 177 2.76 1.20 2.86
CA VAL A 177 3.39 0.37 3.90
C VAL A 177 4.81 0.86 4.09
N VAL A 178 5.20 1.08 5.33
CA VAL A 178 6.60 1.36 5.72
C VAL A 178 7.15 0.13 6.41
N VAL A 179 8.10 -0.55 5.79
CA VAL A 179 8.79 -1.71 6.39
C VAL A 179 10.00 -1.20 7.17
N ILE A 180 10.07 -1.53 8.44
CA ILE A 180 11.25 -1.29 9.29
C ILE A 180 11.88 -2.63 9.62
N GLY A 181 13.00 -2.94 8.98
CA GLY A 181 13.67 -4.23 9.13
C GLY A 181 14.83 -4.43 8.17
N ASP A 182 15.44 -5.61 8.19
CA ASP A 182 16.55 -6.00 7.31
C ASP A 182 16.09 -6.73 6.03
N GLY A 183 14.78 -7.04 5.92
CA GLY A 183 14.21 -7.77 4.78
C GLY A 183 14.36 -9.28 4.85
N LEU A 184 14.87 -9.82 5.95
CA LEU A 184 15.00 -11.25 6.13
C LEU A 184 13.63 -11.90 6.31
N ASP A 185 13.40 -13.02 5.61
CA ASP A 185 12.24 -13.90 5.79
C ASP A 185 12.69 -15.32 6.07
N ARG A 186 12.24 -15.92 7.15
CA ARG A 186 12.69 -17.25 7.59
C ARG A 186 11.60 -18.32 7.67
N GLY A 187 10.39 -18.04 7.29
CA GLY A 187 9.36 -19.05 7.48
C GLY A 187 8.01 -18.78 6.86
N SER A 188 7.84 -17.68 6.15
CA SER A 188 6.58 -17.34 5.50
C SER A 188 6.09 -18.45 4.57
N LYS A 189 4.80 -18.66 4.53
CA LYS A 189 4.12 -19.54 3.56
C LYS A 189 3.90 -18.82 2.25
N MET A 190 3.71 -17.51 2.31
CA MET A 190 3.54 -16.66 1.13
C MET A 190 4.87 -16.51 0.40
N PRO A 191 4.93 -16.74 -0.92
CA PRO A 191 6.13 -16.46 -1.70
C PRO A 191 6.26 -14.96 -1.98
N PHE A 192 7.50 -14.50 -2.11
CA PHE A 192 7.84 -13.11 -2.39
C PHE A 192 7.08 -12.52 -3.59
N ASP A 193 7.13 -13.22 -4.73
CA ASP A 193 6.52 -12.75 -5.99
C ASP A 193 5.01 -12.54 -5.87
N LYS A 194 4.34 -13.35 -5.04
CA LYS A 194 2.91 -13.21 -4.82
C LYS A 194 2.59 -11.98 -3.98
N VAL A 195 3.37 -11.74 -2.93
CA VAL A 195 3.23 -10.53 -2.10
C VAL A 195 3.48 -9.27 -2.92
N LEU A 196 4.54 -9.24 -3.73
CA LEU A 196 4.83 -8.12 -4.62
C LEU A 196 3.70 -7.89 -5.62
N SER A 197 3.17 -8.97 -6.21
CA SER A 197 2.04 -8.90 -7.13
C SER A 197 0.77 -8.34 -6.46
N GLU A 198 0.50 -8.71 -5.21
CA GLU A 198 -0.63 -8.15 -4.46
C GLU A 198 -0.47 -6.65 -4.21
N LEU A 199 0.70 -6.19 -3.81
CA LEU A 199 1.01 -4.76 -3.63
C LEU A 199 0.80 -3.97 -4.92
N GLN A 200 1.31 -4.49 -6.03
CA GLN A 200 1.18 -3.86 -7.34
C GLN A 200 -0.26 -3.84 -7.84
N ASN A 201 -1.03 -4.92 -7.65
CA ASN A 201 -2.44 -4.99 -8.05
C ASN A 201 -3.30 -3.99 -7.30
N GLU A 202 -3.06 -3.84 -6.00
CA GLU A 202 -3.82 -2.92 -5.14
C GLU A 202 -3.25 -1.49 -5.13
N ASN A 203 -2.22 -1.18 -5.94
CA ASN A 203 -1.54 0.12 -5.98
C ASN A 203 -1.02 0.60 -4.60
N ILE A 204 -0.59 -0.32 -3.75
CA ILE A 204 -0.01 -0.02 -2.45
C ILE A 204 1.47 0.29 -2.62
N THR A 205 1.89 1.46 -2.16
CA THR A 205 3.31 1.87 -2.23
C THR A 205 4.05 1.40 -0.98
N VAL A 206 5.21 0.78 -1.16
CA VAL A 206 6.07 0.35 -0.05
C VAL A 206 7.26 1.29 0.07
N TYR A 207 7.55 1.73 1.28
CA TYR A 207 8.79 2.37 1.68
C TYR A 207 9.52 1.47 2.65
N SER A 208 10.83 1.62 2.77
CA SER A 208 11.61 0.84 3.75
C SER A 208 12.59 1.72 4.51
N LEU A 209 12.66 1.53 5.83
CA LEU A 209 13.77 1.89 6.67
C LEU A 209 14.64 0.66 6.85
N GLN A 210 15.67 0.55 6.04
CA GLN A 210 16.49 -0.63 5.95
C GLN A 210 17.53 -0.70 7.05
N ILE A 211 17.47 -1.76 7.84
CA ILE A 211 18.53 -2.15 8.78
C ILE A 211 19.49 -3.07 8.02
N PRO A 212 20.81 -2.87 8.10
CA PRO A 212 21.76 -3.71 7.38
C PRO A 212 21.62 -5.20 7.73
N ASP A 213 21.41 -6.04 6.71
CA ASP A 213 21.39 -7.50 6.85
C ASP A 213 22.81 -8.03 7.13
N ARG A 214 22.97 -8.75 8.22
CA ARG A 214 24.25 -9.38 8.60
C ARG A 214 24.39 -10.82 8.09
N THR A 215 23.33 -11.41 7.58
CA THR A 215 23.36 -12.80 7.09
C THR A 215 23.98 -12.93 5.70
N GLY A 216 23.93 -11.86 4.90
CA GLY A 216 24.53 -11.79 3.56
C GLY A 216 23.89 -12.69 2.51
N GLY A 217 22.78 -13.36 2.79
CA GLY A 217 22.18 -14.34 1.90
C GLY A 217 20.66 -14.44 1.96
N ALA A 218 20.08 -15.15 1.00
CA ALA A 218 18.70 -15.58 1.05
C ALA A 218 18.56 -16.81 1.95
N TYR A 219 17.48 -16.89 2.70
CA TYR A 219 17.20 -18.07 3.52
C TYR A 219 16.78 -19.27 2.67
N ARG A 220 16.08 -19.02 1.56
CA ARG A 220 15.67 -20.05 0.58
C ARG A 220 16.20 -19.69 -0.80
N ARG A 221 16.37 -20.71 -1.66
CA ARG A 221 16.87 -20.51 -3.04
C ARG A 221 15.88 -19.77 -3.94
N ASP A 222 14.60 -19.86 -3.64
CA ASP A 222 13.46 -19.31 -4.40
C ASP A 222 13.05 -17.90 -3.98
N GLN A 223 13.83 -17.27 -3.09
CA GLN A 223 13.56 -15.90 -2.66
C GLN A 223 14.80 -15.01 -2.85
N PRO A 224 14.61 -13.68 -3.04
CA PRO A 224 15.72 -12.74 -3.09
C PRO A 224 16.51 -12.70 -1.77
N LYS A 225 17.73 -12.17 -1.83
CA LYS A 225 18.50 -11.86 -0.61
C LYS A 225 17.75 -10.81 0.21
N ALA A 226 17.92 -10.81 1.54
CA ALA A 226 17.21 -9.91 2.44
C ALA A 226 17.29 -8.42 2.01
N SER A 227 18.49 -7.93 1.71
CA SER A 227 18.65 -6.56 1.21
C SER A 227 17.93 -6.29 -0.11
N ALA A 228 17.88 -7.28 -1.00
CA ALA A 228 17.16 -7.16 -2.28
C ALA A 228 15.63 -7.20 -2.08
N VAL A 229 15.12 -7.93 -1.07
CA VAL A 229 13.69 -7.97 -0.75
C VAL A 229 13.14 -6.58 -0.48
N VAL A 230 13.73 -5.83 0.47
CA VAL A 230 13.24 -4.50 0.82
C VAL A 230 13.40 -3.50 -0.31
N THR A 231 14.49 -3.61 -1.09
CA THR A 231 14.72 -2.78 -2.26
C THR A 231 13.66 -3.03 -3.34
N GLN A 232 13.41 -4.29 -3.69
CA GLN A 232 12.41 -4.63 -4.72
C GLN A 232 10.99 -4.28 -4.26
N LEU A 233 10.61 -4.56 -3.01
CA LEU A 233 9.31 -4.15 -2.49
C LEU A 233 9.09 -2.65 -2.63
N ALA A 234 10.11 -1.83 -2.31
CA ALA A 234 10.01 -0.38 -2.39
C ALA A 234 10.00 0.10 -3.86
N GLU A 235 11.04 -0.22 -4.62
CA GLU A 235 11.22 0.31 -5.98
C GLU A 235 10.13 -0.18 -6.95
N GLU A 236 9.75 -1.47 -6.86
CA GLU A 236 8.74 -2.04 -7.76
C GLU A 236 7.30 -1.64 -7.44
N THR A 237 7.07 -0.96 -6.31
CA THR A 237 5.78 -0.36 -5.95
C THR A 237 5.77 1.17 -6.04
N GLY A 238 6.89 1.79 -6.43
CA GLY A 238 7.02 3.23 -6.60
C GLY A 238 7.43 4.00 -5.34
N GLY A 239 7.89 3.30 -4.30
CA GLY A 239 8.42 3.92 -3.09
C GLY A 239 9.94 4.10 -3.10
N LYS A 240 10.55 4.10 -1.90
CA LYS A 240 11.99 4.32 -1.68
C LYS A 240 12.49 3.53 -0.49
N VAL A 241 13.81 3.28 -0.49
CA VAL A 241 14.55 2.76 0.66
C VAL A 241 15.33 3.89 1.31
N PHE A 242 15.33 3.92 2.63
CA PHE A 242 16.10 4.84 3.46
C PHE A 242 16.94 4.02 4.46
N PRO A 243 18.14 4.50 4.82
CA PRO A 243 18.86 3.93 5.95
C PRO A 243 18.04 4.07 7.25
N PHE A 244 18.08 3.05 8.10
CA PHE A 244 17.36 3.09 9.38
C PHE A 244 17.80 4.24 10.28
N GLU A 245 19.10 4.58 10.24
CA GLU A 245 19.70 5.66 11.01
C GLU A 245 19.14 7.04 10.64
N GLU A 246 18.51 7.15 9.46
CA GLU A 246 17.86 8.37 8.95
C GLU A 246 16.35 8.39 9.18
N ALA A 247 15.83 7.69 10.19
CA ALA A 247 14.40 7.50 10.42
C ALA A 247 13.60 8.82 10.43
N GLN A 248 14.12 9.89 11.04
CA GLN A 248 13.48 11.21 11.04
C GLN A 248 13.38 11.80 9.63
N THR A 249 14.48 11.81 8.88
CA THR A 249 14.50 12.30 7.50
C THR A 249 13.58 11.46 6.60
N ALA A 250 13.56 10.14 6.81
CA ALA A 250 12.69 9.23 6.09
C ALA A 250 11.21 9.50 6.38
N ALA A 251 10.82 9.60 7.65
CA ALA A 251 9.45 9.89 8.05
C ALA A 251 8.95 11.20 7.43
N LYS A 252 9.74 12.27 7.57
CA LYS A 252 9.44 13.56 6.95
C LYS A 252 9.32 13.46 5.42
N SER A 253 10.27 12.81 4.75
CA SER A 253 10.27 12.67 3.29
C SER A 253 9.06 11.88 2.79
N ILE A 254 8.70 10.78 3.47
CA ILE A 254 7.57 9.92 3.09
C ILE A 254 6.24 10.64 3.31
N CYS A 255 6.04 11.27 4.47
CA CYS A 255 4.82 12.00 4.78
C CYS A 255 4.63 13.22 3.85
N ASP A 256 5.70 13.98 3.60
CA ASP A 256 5.71 15.09 2.63
C ASP A 256 5.38 14.61 1.20
N GLU A 257 5.94 13.49 0.77
CA GLU A 257 5.69 12.91 -0.55
C GLU A 257 4.23 12.49 -0.71
N LEU A 258 3.70 11.77 0.26
CA LEU A 258 2.30 11.35 0.26
C LEU A 258 1.35 12.55 0.27
N ARG A 259 1.68 13.61 0.98
CA ARG A 259 0.84 14.81 1.10
C ARG A 259 0.92 15.73 -0.10
N LYS A 260 2.12 15.96 -0.68
CA LYS A 260 2.40 17.05 -1.62
C LYS A 260 2.62 16.58 -3.05
N ASN A 261 3.01 15.32 -3.27
CA ASN A 261 3.53 14.86 -4.56
C ASN A 261 2.76 13.67 -5.14
N ARG A 262 1.59 13.33 -4.58
CA ARG A 262 0.82 12.17 -4.98
C ARG A 262 -0.24 12.56 -6.00
N TYR A 263 -0.26 11.84 -7.12
CA TYR A 263 -1.20 12.05 -8.22
C TYR A 263 -1.83 10.72 -8.64
N LEU A 264 -3.04 10.81 -9.17
CA LEU A 264 -3.72 9.75 -9.90
C LEU A 264 -3.54 9.99 -11.39
N LEU A 265 -2.86 9.08 -12.07
CA LEU A 265 -2.67 9.08 -13.51
C LEU A 265 -3.59 8.05 -14.12
N SER A 266 -4.43 8.44 -15.09
CA SER A 266 -5.28 7.50 -15.81
C SER A 266 -4.92 7.42 -17.29
N TYR A 267 -4.98 6.22 -17.86
CA TYR A 267 -4.75 5.95 -19.28
C TYR A 267 -5.60 4.76 -19.75
N MET A 268 -5.76 4.63 -21.06
CA MET A 268 -6.38 3.44 -21.67
C MET A 268 -5.27 2.56 -22.23
N PRO A 269 -5.06 1.36 -21.69
CA PRO A 269 -3.99 0.48 -22.19
C PRO A 269 -4.29 0.03 -23.62
N VAL A 270 -3.27 0.05 -24.47
CA VAL A 270 -3.35 -0.47 -25.85
C VAL A 270 -3.51 -1.99 -25.83
N ASN A 271 -2.83 -2.67 -24.90
CA ASN A 271 -2.99 -4.10 -24.68
C ASN A 271 -3.83 -4.34 -23.42
N THR A 272 -4.99 -4.95 -23.60
CA THR A 272 -5.94 -5.28 -22.52
C THR A 272 -5.80 -6.71 -22.02
N SER A 273 -4.79 -7.49 -22.48
CA SER A 273 -4.54 -8.83 -21.98
C SER A 273 -4.28 -8.82 -20.48
N THR A 274 -4.98 -9.68 -19.76
CA THR A 274 -4.85 -9.85 -18.30
C THR A 274 -4.05 -11.11 -17.93
N TYR A 275 -3.62 -11.89 -18.93
CA TYR A 275 -2.92 -13.15 -18.72
C TYR A 275 -1.42 -12.96 -18.44
N ASP A 276 -0.81 -11.91 -19.01
CA ASP A 276 0.60 -11.63 -18.86
C ASP A 276 0.84 -10.41 -17.98
N ALA A 277 1.96 -10.43 -17.25
CA ALA A 277 2.43 -9.25 -16.55
C ALA A 277 2.77 -8.15 -17.57
N ARG A 278 2.31 -6.92 -17.33
CA ARG A 278 2.61 -5.76 -18.16
C ARG A 278 3.57 -4.85 -17.43
N LYS A 279 4.79 -4.68 -17.97
CA LYS A 279 5.79 -3.78 -17.39
C LYS A 279 5.38 -2.33 -17.61
N VAL A 280 5.43 -1.52 -16.57
CA VAL A 280 5.08 -0.10 -16.58
C VAL A 280 6.36 0.72 -16.41
N PHE A 281 6.51 1.74 -17.24
CA PHE A 281 7.62 2.67 -17.16
C PHE A 281 7.12 4.10 -17.36
N LEU A 282 7.35 4.96 -16.37
CA LEU A 282 6.95 6.36 -16.38
C LEU A 282 8.19 7.25 -16.38
N LEU A 283 8.21 8.22 -17.29
CA LEU A 283 9.28 9.22 -17.41
C LEU A 283 8.70 10.61 -17.22
N GLY A 284 9.52 11.50 -16.67
CA GLY A 284 9.26 12.94 -16.64
C GLY A 284 10.23 13.69 -17.55
N ASN A 285 9.83 14.87 -18.02
CA ASN A 285 10.72 15.83 -18.65
C ASN A 285 11.88 16.21 -17.71
N GLU A 286 12.92 16.82 -18.26
CA GLU A 286 14.04 17.35 -17.47
C GLU A 286 13.54 18.21 -16.31
N GLY A 287 14.07 17.98 -15.12
CA GLY A 287 13.65 18.65 -13.88
C GLY A 287 12.38 18.08 -13.22
N ILE A 288 11.86 16.94 -13.69
CA ILE A 288 10.71 16.25 -13.10
C ILE A 288 11.11 14.83 -12.71
N ALA A 289 11.03 14.53 -11.43
CA ALA A 289 11.22 13.18 -10.91
C ALA A 289 9.86 12.49 -10.77
N VAL A 290 9.78 11.25 -11.24
CA VAL A 290 8.55 10.45 -11.21
C VAL A 290 8.81 9.05 -10.66
N ARG A 291 7.82 8.49 -9.97
CA ARG A 291 7.83 7.09 -9.55
C ARG A 291 6.41 6.53 -9.57
N THR A 292 6.31 5.27 -9.91
CA THR A 292 5.09 4.45 -9.86
C THR A 292 5.49 2.99 -9.75
N LYS A 293 4.52 2.10 -9.62
CA LYS A 293 4.79 0.66 -9.69
C LYS A 293 5.36 0.28 -11.07
N THR A 294 6.20 -0.76 -11.08
CA THR A 294 6.91 -1.20 -12.31
C THR A 294 6.13 -2.20 -13.15
N ALA A 295 5.04 -2.76 -12.62
CA ALA A 295 4.25 -3.72 -13.35
C ALA A 295 2.76 -3.72 -12.96
N HIS A 296 1.93 -4.20 -13.89
CA HIS A 296 0.62 -4.77 -13.63
C HIS A 296 0.77 -6.29 -13.68
N PRO A 297 0.71 -6.99 -12.55
CA PRO A 297 0.73 -8.44 -12.52
C PRO A 297 -0.47 -9.04 -13.26
N PRO A 298 -0.36 -10.30 -13.74
CA PRO A 298 -1.49 -10.96 -14.36
C PRO A 298 -2.62 -11.17 -13.35
N ASN A 299 -3.86 -10.98 -13.79
CA ASN A 299 -5.05 -11.34 -13.02
C ASN A 299 -5.33 -12.84 -13.16
N VAL A 300 -4.41 -13.67 -12.72
CA VAL A 300 -4.65 -15.12 -12.61
C VAL A 300 -5.40 -15.35 -11.30
N LYS A 301 -6.68 -15.73 -11.41
CA LYS A 301 -7.47 -16.23 -10.28
C LYS A 301 -7.08 -17.66 -9.96
#